data_d1f6baba55a3a131e91eb90079ff9178
#
_entry.id   d1f6baba55a3a131e91eb90079ff9178
#
_cell.length_a   1.000
_cell.length_b   1.000
_cell.length_c   1.000
_cell.angle_alpha   90.00
_cell.angle_beta   90.00
_cell.angle_gamma   90.00
#
_symmetry.space_group_name_H-M   'P 1'
#
loop_
_entity.id
_entity.type
_entity.pdbx_description
1 polymer ?
#
loop_
_entity_poly.entity_id
_entity_poly.type
_entity_poly.pdbx_seq_one_letter_code
_entity_poly.pdbx_strand_id
1 'polypeptide(L)'
;MKPINLLLLTMVTGVLIGCASTEIKSQDYKSYRVGSTVNANIGSAFLIDQTGTVKTVKKWVGVLYSEDGWSIANEYSRDFIRKELIYSGIADNTIDVTYREYRNQLAAQAFYQSVKYDLDESPIITFQNFTFKVIEANNSKLTIQILSD
;
A
#
# COMPACT_ATOMS: atom_id res chain seq x y z
N MET A 1 13.18 42.53 -66.36
CA MET A 1 12.27 42.02 -65.34
C MET A 1 12.76 40.67 -64.89
N LYS A 2 13.27 40.55 -63.63
CA LYS A 2 13.72 39.27 -63.07
C LYS A 2 12.59 38.65 -62.25
N PRO A 3 12.31 37.31 -62.37
CA PRO A 3 11.28 36.68 -61.53
C PRO A 3 11.83 36.47 -60.10
N ILE A 4 10.99 36.84 -59.14
CA ILE A 4 11.20 36.62 -57.70
C ILE A 4 10.88 35.17 -57.44
N ASN A 5 11.89 34.37 -57.03
CA ASN A 5 11.69 32.99 -56.50
C ASN A 5 11.09 33.08 -55.12
N LEU A 6 9.82 32.75 -55.01
CA LEU A 6 9.11 32.57 -53.75
C LEU A 6 9.51 31.22 -53.13
N LEU A 7 10.46 31.26 -52.19
CA LEU A 7 10.88 30.08 -51.41
C LEU A 7 9.78 29.73 -50.42
N LEU A 8 9.01 28.69 -50.70
CA LEU A 8 7.96 28.20 -49.79
C LEU A 8 8.61 27.44 -48.64
N LEU A 9 8.74 28.14 -47.50
CA LEU A 9 9.25 27.58 -46.26
C LEU A 9 8.14 26.70 -45.63
N THR A 10 8.13 25.40 -45.91
CA THR A 10 7.27 24.44 -45.28
C THR A 10 7.73 24.20 -43.83
N MET A 11 7.04 24.81 -42.87
CA MET A 11 7.23 24.60 -41.45
C MET A 11 6.67 23.19 -41.09
N VAL A 12 7.58 22.21 -40.99
CA VAL A 12 7.22 20.87 -40.49
C VAL A 12 7.02 21.00 -38.96
N THR A 13 5.79 21.14 -38.55
CA THR A 13 5.39 21.01 -37.14
C THR A 13 5.51 19.54 -36.73
N GLY A 14 6.67 19.17 -36.18
CA GLY A 14 6.88 17.88 -35.54
C GLY A 14 5.98 17.75 -34.30
N VAL A 15 4.93 16.96 -34.38
CA VAL A 15 4.14 16.55 -33.23
C VAL A 15 5.02 15.62 -32.40
N LEU A 16 5.60 16.13 -31.31
CA LEU A 16 6.27 15.31 -30.31
C LEU A 16 5.19 14.49 -29.56
N ILE A 17 4.93 13.30 -30.03
CA ILE A 17 4.12 12.32 -29.32
C ILE A 17 4.95 11.89 -28.11
N GLY A 18 4.65 12.46 -26.94
CA GLY A 18 5.27 12.06 -25.68
C GLY A 18 5.02 10.58 -25.44
N CYS A 19 6.06 9.76 -25.42
CA CYS A 19 5.98 8.35 -25.09
C CYS A 19 5.57 8.20 -23.62
N ALA A 20 4.39 7.66 -23.35
CA ALA A 20 4.00 7.17 -22.04
C ALA A 20 4.35 5.68 -21.95
N SER A 21 5.09 5.28 -20.93
CA SER A 21 5.30 3.88 -20.61
C SER A 21 4.40 3.49 -19.43
N THR A 22 3.84 2.29 -19.50
CA THR A 22 2.97 1.75 -18.47
C THR A 22 3.52 0.41 -18.01
N GLU A 23 3.70 0.25 -16.71
CA GLU A 23 4.09 -1.01 -16.09
C GLU A 23 2.97 -1.44 -15.12
N ILE A 24 2.52 -2.70 -15.23
CA ILE A 24 1.53 -3.30 -14.34
C ILE A 24 2.25 -4.33 -13.49
N LYS A 25 2.17 -4.19 -12.17
CA LYS A 25 2.76 -5.12 -11.21
C LYS A 25 1.70 -5.64 -10.25
N SER A 26 1.74 -6.95 -9.97
CA SER A 26 1.06 -7.49 -8.80
C SER A 26 1.73 -6.93 -7.55
N GLN A 27 0.92 -6.56 -6.58
CA GLN A 27 1.34 -6.00 -5.29
C GLN A 27 0.88 -6.89 -4.14
N ASP A 28 0.80 -8.20 -4.39
CA ASP A 28 0.51 -9.15 -3.33
C ASP A 28 1.66 -9.15 -2.33
N TYR A 29 1.34 -8.82 -1.09
CA TYR A 29 2.33 -8.69 -0.03
C TYR A 29 1.75 -9.14 1.30
N LYS A 30 2.47 -10.03 2.00
CA LYS A 30 2.22 -10.40 3.39
C LYS A 30 3.45 -10.09 4.22
N SER A 31 3.29 -9.34 5.33
CA SER A 31 4.39 -9.04 6.26
C SER A 31 4.76 -10.23 7.14
N TYR A 32 4.07 -11.34 7.02
CA TYR A 32 4.16 -12.52 7.88
C TYR A 32 4.14 -13.82 7.08
N ARG A 33 4.41 -14.92 7.78
CA ARG A 33 4.21 -16.30 7.29
C ARG A 33 3.50 -17.08 8.38
N VAL A 34 2.60 -18.00 8.01
CA VAL A 34 2.00 -18.96 8.95
C VAL A 34 3.13 -19.75 9.63
N GLY A 35 3.05 -19.89 10.95
CA GLY A 35 4.07 -20.50 11.81
C GLY A 35 5.19 -19.55 12.27
N SER A 36 5.33 -18.34 11.70
CA SER A 36 6.36 -17.39 12.10
C SER A 36 5.98 -16.59 13.35
N THR A 37 7.01 -16.13 14.05
CA THR A 37 6.89 -15.15 15.14
C THR A 37 7.09 -13.75 14.58
N VAL A 38 6.21 -12.84 14.99
CA VAL A 38 6.21 -11.43 14.58
C VAL A 38 6.28 -10.55 15.83
N ASN A 39 7.10 -9.49 15.75
CA ASN A 39 7.21 -8.45 16.78
C ASN A 39 6.70 -7.12 16.22
N ALA A 40 5.96 -6.37 17.02
CA ALA A 40 5.53 -5.03 16.69
C ALA A 40 5.57 -4.12 17.90
N ASN A 41 5.92 -2.87 17.68
CA ASN A 41 5.80 -1.83 18.70
C ASN A 41 4.35 -1.31 18.74
N ILE A 42 3.98 -0.68 19.85
CA ILE A 42 2.68 0.00 19.97
C ILE A 42 2.51 1.00 18.81
N GLY A 43 1.32 1.04 18.23
CA GLY A 43 1.00 1.87 17.06
C GLY A 43 1.48 1.31 15.72
N SER A 44 2.22 0.19 15.71
CA SER A 44 2.72 -0.44 14.48
C SER A 44 1.87 -1.65 14.09
N ALA A 45 1.74 -1.87 12.78
CA ALA A 45 1.07 -3.06 12.28
C ALA A 45 1.94 -4.29 12.52
N PHE A 46 1.36 -5.32 13.16
CA PHE A 46 2.00 -6.62 13.33
C PHE A 46 1.63 -7.61 12.21
N LEU A 47 0.58 -7.30 11.46
CA LEU A 47 0.13 -8.07 10.33
C LEU A 47 -0.31 -7.11 9.21
N ILE A 48 0.22 -7.33 8.00
CA ILE A 48 -0.19 -6.66 6.78
C ILE A 48 -0.46 -7.74 5.74
N ASP A 49 -1.68 -7.74 5.20
CA ASP A 49 -2.09 -8.58 4.06
C ASP A 49 -2.61 -7.68 2.95
N GLN A 50 -1.95 -7.72 1.81
CA GLN A 50 -2.24 -6.86 0.67
C GLN A 50 -2.36 -7.72 -0.58
N THR A 51 -3.40 -7.46 -1.37
CA THR A 51 -3.64 -8.07 -2.67
C THR A 51 -4.04 -7.01 -3.68
N GLY A 52 -3.85 -7.30 -4.97
CA GLY A 52 -4.25 -6.44 -6.07
C GLY A 52 -3.10 -6.05 -6.97
N THR A 53 -3.38 -5.20 -7.96
CA THR A 53 -2.40 -4.71 -8.91
C THR A 53 -2.22 -3.20 -8.83
N VAL A 54 -0.99 -2.76 -9.09
CA VAL A 54 -0.65 -1.35 -9.24
C VAL A 54 -0.13 -1.13 -10.64
N LYS A 55 -0.74 -0.17 -11.32
CA LYS A 55 -0.31 0.32 -12.63
C LYS A 55 0.52 1.57 -12.43
N THR A 56 1.80 1.49 -12.70
CA THR A 56 2.69 2.66 -12.70
C THR A 56 2.70 3.27 -14.09
N VAL A 57 2.25 4.51 -14.20
CA VAL A 57 2.25 5.29 -15.44
C VAL A 57 3.39 6.29 -15.38
N LYS A 58 4.34 6.17 -16.30
CA LYS A 58 5.44 7.12 -16.50
C LYS A 58 5.15 7.95 -17.73
N LYS A 59 4.98 9.28 -17.57
CA LYS A 59 4.63 10.20 -18.64
C LYS A 59 5.66 11.32 -18.72
N TRP A 60 6.12 11.62 -19.93
CA TRP A 60 6.96 12.80 -20.18
C TRP A 60 6.14 14.07 -20.02
N VAL A 61 6.55 14.96 -19.14
CA VAL A 61 5.90 16.26 -18.86
C VAL A 61 6.80 17.44 -19.18
N GLY A 62 8.08 17.19 -19.48
CA GLY A 62 9.08 18.22 -19.79
C GLY A 62 9.84 18.71 -18.56
N VAL A 63 11.05 19.20 -18.79
CA VAL A 63 11.99 19.63 -17.73
C VAL A 63 11.55 20.88 -16.95
N LEU A 64 10.52 21.59 -17.43
CA LEU A 64 9.92 22.70 -16.70
C LEU A 64 9.01 22.25 -15.53
N TYR A 65 8.56 20.99 -15.54
CA TYR A 65 7.65 20.44 -14.55
C TYR A 65 8.26 19.35 -13.67
N SER A 66 9.42 18.82 -14.08
CA SER A 66 10.17 17.82 -13.32
C SER A 66 11.65 17.91 -13.74
N GLU A 67 12.59 17.77 -12.81
CA GLU A 67 14.03 17.88 -13.07
C GLU A 67 14.51 16.91 -14.18
N ASP A 68 13.96 15.69 -14.19
CA ASP A 68 14.24 14.66 -15.22
C ASP A 68 13.22 14.66 -16.36
N GLY A 69 12.26 15.57 -16.34
CA GLY A 69 11.20 15.70 -17.34
C GLY A 69 10.10 14.64 -17.26
N TRP A 70 10.12 13.74 -16.26
CA TRP A 70 9.14 12.67 -16.13
C TRP A 70 8.25 12.84 -14.92
N SER A 71 6.98 12.46 -15.07
CA SER A 71 6.01 12.29 -13.99
C SER A 71 5.66 10.82 -13.84
N ILE A 72 5.63 10.34 -12.60
CA ILE A 72 5.27 8.95 -12.26
C ILE A 72 4.03 8.99 -11.38
N ALA A 73 2.99 8.25 -11.76
CA ALA A 73 1.77 8.09 -10.99
C ALA A 73 1.43 6.60 -10.82
N ASN A 74 0.93 6.24 -9.65
CA ASN A 74 0.44 4.90 -9.38
C ASN A 74 -1.08 4.90 -9.36
N GLU A 75 -1.68 4.01 -10.15
CA GLU A 75 -3.11 3.73 -10.18
C GLU A 75 -3.34 2.34 -9.59
N TYR A 76 -4.12 2.26 -8.53
CA TYR A 76 -4.45 1.00 -7.86
C TYR A 76 -5.67 0.37 -8.54
N SER A 77 -5.66 -0.95 -8.68
CA SER A 77 -6.78 -1.69 -9.24
C SER A 77 -8.03 -1.60 -8.33
N ARG A 78 -9.21 -1.85 -8.91
CA ARG A 78 -10.48 -1.83 -8.16
C ARG A 78 -10.57 -2.92 -7.11
N ASP A 79 -9.85 -4.02 -7.29
CA ASP A 79 -9.73 -5.16 -6.40
C ASP A 79 -8.58 -5.03 -5.40
N PHE A 80 -7.87 -3.88 -5.39
CA PHE A 80 -6.82 -3.62 -4.42
C PHE A 80 -7.40 -3.55 -3.01
N ILE A 81 -6.89 -4.41 -2.13
CA ILE A 81 -7.24 -4.46 -0.71
C ILE A 81 -5.95 -4.56 0.09
N ARG A 82 -5.85 -3.73 1.13
CA ARG A 82 -4.79 -3.82 2.13
C ARG A 82 -5.41 -3.84 3.53
N LYS A 83 -5.16 -4.91 4.26
CA LYS A 83 -5.60 -5.12 5.64
C LYS A 83 -4.41 -5.00 6.57
N GLU A 84 -4.60 -4.34 7.69
CA GLU A 84 -3.59 -4.16 8.72
C GLU A 84 -4.18 -4.45 10.09
N LEU A 85 -3.49 -5.25 10.92
CA LEU A 85 -3.73 -5.37 12.35
C LEU A 85 -2.64 -4.63 13.10
N ILE A 86 -3.03 -3.65 13.89
CA ILE A 86 -2.15 -2.71 14.58
C ILE A 86 -2.26 -2.98 16.08
N TYR A 87 -1.12 -3.10 16.76
CA TYR A 87 -1.09 -3.18 18.21
C TYR A 87 -1.31 -1.81 18.83
N SER A 88 -2.41 -1.64 19.56
CA SER A 88 -2.80 -0.37 20.19
C SER A 88 -2.46 -0.29 21.69
N GLY A 89 -2.05 -1.42 22.28
CA GLY A 89 -1.62 -1.47 23.68
C GLY A 89 -2.24 -2.62 24.47
N ILE A 90 -1.97 -2.63 25.78
CA ILE A 90 -2.53 -3.59 26.74
C ILE A 90 -2.88 -2.87 28.04
N ALA A 91 -4.01 -3.23 28.63
CA ALA A 91 -4.44 -2.84 29.97
C ALA A 91 -5.18 -4.01 30.62
N ASP A 92 -4.87 -4.28 31.92
CA ASP A 92 -5.51 -5.34 32.70
C ASP A 92 -5.59 -6.68 31.93
N ASN A 93 -4.43 -7.10 31.38
CA ASN A 93 -4.26 -8.29 30.53
C ASN A 93 -5.17 -8.35 29.27
N THR A 94 -5.80 -7.23 28.92
CA THR A 94 -6.62 -7.08 27.71
C THR A 94 -5.84 -6.30 26.65
N ILE A 95 -5.56 -6.93 25.50
CA ILE A 95 -4.92 -6.24 24.38
C ILE A 95 -5.96 -5.51 23.53
N ASP A 96 -5.57 -4.36 23.02
CA ASP A 96 -6.32 -3.58 22.05
C ASP A 96 -5.65 -3.72 20.67
N VAL A 97 -6.43 -4.15 19.71
CA VAL A 97 -5.99 -4.34 18.31
C VAL A 97 -6.86 -3.47 17.41
N THR A 98 -6.23 -2.61 16.64
CA THR A 98 -6.92 -1.83 15.61
C THR A 98 -6.78 -2.50 14.27
N TYR A 99 -7.91 -2.88 13.68
CA TYR A 99 -8.01 -3.29 12.29
C TYR A 99 -8.16 -2.07 11.40
N ARG A 100 -7.40 -2.05 10.29
CA ARG A 100 -7.47 -1.03 9.26
C ARG A 100 -7.52 -1.67 7.88
N GLU A 101 -8.49 -1.25 7.07
CA GLU A 101 -8.65 -1.77 5.72
C GLU A 101 -8.73 -0.63 4.71
N TYR A 102 -7.93 -0.74 3.67
CA TYR A 102 -7.96 0.15 2.51
C TYR A 102 -8.48 -0.63 1.31
N ARG A 103 -9.37 -0.02 0.54
CA ARG A 103 -9.92 -0.56 -0.71
C ARG A 103 -9.75 0.43 -1.85
N ASN A 104 -9.58 -0.07 -3.04
CA ASN A 104 -9.60 0.64 -4.32
C ASN A 104 -8.52 1.70 -4.51
N GLN A 105 -8.09 2.39 -3.47
CA GLN A 105 -6.99 3.36 -3.47
C GLN A 105 -6.57 3.62 -2.03
N LEU A 106 -5.26 3.75 -1.79
CA LEU A 106 -4.74 4.13 -0.46
C LEU A 106 -5.19 5.52 0.00
N ALA A 107 -5.72 6.36 -0.93
CA ALA A 107 -6.29 7.67 -0.64
C ALA A 107 -7.77 7.62 -0.21
N ALA A 108 -8.45 6.47 -0.34
CA ALA A 108 -9.80 6.30 0.19
C ALA A 108 -9.75 6.26 1.72
N GLN A 109 -10.81 6.77 2.36
CA GLN A 109 -10.92 6.69 3.82
C GLN A 109 -10.86 5.22 4.25
N ALA A 110 -9.87 4.88 5.08
CA ALA A 110 -9.73 3.51 5.59
C ALA A 110 -10.90 3.17 6.52
N PHE A 111 -11.35 1.94 6.43
CA PHE A 111 -12.24 1.39 7.45
C PHE A 111 -11.43 1.05 8.69
N TYR A 112 -11.91 1.47 9.87
CA TYR A 112 -11.28 1.24 11.16
C TYR A 112 -12.21 0.49 12.09
N GLN A 113 -11.67 -0.50 12.81
CA GLN A 113 -12.35 -1.21 13.88
C GLN A 113 -11.36 -1.49 15.01
N SER A 114 -11.68 -1.10 16.23
CA SER A 114 -10.92 -1.50 17.42
C SER A 114 -11.60 -2.70 18.07
N VAL A 115 -10.80 -3.70 18.43
CA VAL A 115 -11.26 -4.93 19.08
C VAL A 115 -10.36 -5.22 20.27
N LYS A 116 -10.98 -5.59 21.39
CA LYS A 116 -10.29 -5.93 22.63
C LYS A 116 -10.34 -7.44 22.85
N TYR A 117 -9.23 -7.99 23.30
CA TYR A 117 -9.12 -9.41 23.60
C TYR A 117 -8.53 -9.61 25.01
N ASP A 118 -9.25 -10.31 25.85
CA ASP A 118 -8.83 -10.71 27.18
C ASP A 118 -7.89 -11.93 27.07
N LEU A 119 -6.64 -11.75 27.49
CA LEU A 119 -5.63 -12.81 27.46
C LEU A 119 -5.76 -13.79 28.64
N ASP A 120 -6.52 -13.46 29.69
CA ASP A 120 -6.86 -14.38 30.75
C ASP A 120 -7.86 -15.44 30.26
N GLU A 121 -8.74 -15.07 29.30
CA GLU A 121 -9.64 -16.00 28.65
C GLU A 121 -8.91 -16.90 27.66
N SER A 122 -8.10 -16.31 26.79
CA SER A 122 -7.33 -17.08 25.79
C SER A 122 -6.14 -16.28 25.25
N PRO A 123 -4.93 -16.88 25.20
CA PRO A 123 -3.81 -16.29 24.47
C PRO A 123 -3.92 -16.46 22.94
N ILE A 124 -4.90 -17.24 22.44
CA ILE A 124 -5.15 -17.44 21.02
C ILE A 124 -6.31 -16.57 20.59
N ILE A 125 -6.05 -15.74 19.61
CA ILE A 125 -6.97 -14.74 19.10
C ILE A 125 -7.29 -15.06 17.64
N THR A 126 -8.57 -15.00 17.29
CA THR A 126 -9.04 -15.07 15.92
C THR A 126 -9.74 -13.76 15.54
N PHE A 127 -9.28 -13.15 14.48
CA PHE A 127 -9.90 -11.97 13.86
C PHE A 127 -10.08 -12.20 12.36
N GLN A 128 -11.31 -12.22 11.89
CA GLN A 128 -11.67 -12.61 10.52
C GLN A 128 -11.09 -14.00 10.17
N ASN A 129 -10.17 -14.07 9.20
CA ASN A 129 -9.46 -15.29 8.80
C ASN A 129 -8.10 -15.48 9.51
N PHE A 130 -7.64 -14.47 10.26
CA PHE A 130 -6.33 -14.52 10.93
C PHE A 130 -6.45 -15.12 12.32
N THR A 131 -5.64 -16.14 12.62
CA THR A 131 -5.48 -16.69 13.96
C THR A 131 -4.04 -16.57 14.41
N PHE A 132 -3.81 -16.04 15.60
CA PHE A 132 -2.48 -15.86 16.17
C PHE A 132 -2.48 -16.10 17.68
N LYS A 133 -1.35 -16.54 18.18
CA LYS A 133 -1.09 -16.73 19.61
C LYS A 133 -0.26 -15.57 20.13
N VAL A 134 -0.72 -14.91 21.18
CA VAL A 134 0.08 -13.92 21.91
C VAL A 134 1.12 -14.65 22.77
N ILE A 135 2.40 -14.32 22.55
CA ILE A 135 3.53 -14.84 23.33
C ILE A 135 3.88 -13.87 24.43
N GLU A 136 3.92 -12.58 24.11
CA GLU A 136 4.25 -11.49 25.04
C GLU A 136 3.54 -10.22 24.57
N ALA A 137 2.96 -9.50 25.52
CA ALA A 137 2.39 -8.17 25.28
C ALA A 137 2.72 -7.25 26.45
N ASN A 138 3.13 -6.02 26.18
CA ASN A 138 3.37 -4.96 27.17
C ASN A 138 3.12 -3.59 26.54
N ASN A 139 3.19 -2.51 27.31
CA ASN A 139 2.89 -1.15 26.86
C ASN A 139 3.80 -0.61 25.73
N SER A 140 4.78 -1.36 25.28
CA SER A 140 5.67 -0.94 24.20
C SER A 140 5.72 -1.93 23.04
N LYS A 141 5.53 -3.23 23.30
CA LYS A 141 5.79 -4.30 22.34
C LYS A 141 4.75 -5.42 22.42
N LEU A 142 4.42 -5.98 21.28
CA LEU A 142 3.67 -7.22 21.10
C LEU A 142 4.56 -8.26 20.38
N THR A 143 4.56 -9.49 20.88
CA THR A 143 5.16 -10.66 20.22
C THR A 143 4.07 -11.71 20.04
N ILE A 144 3.85 -12.14 18.81
CA ILE A 144 2.84 -13.13 18.44
C ILE A 144 3.43 -14.23 17.57
N GLN A 145 2.76 -15.37 17.52
CA GLN A 145 2.96 -16.42 16.52
C GLN A 145 1.72 -16.52 15.64
N ILE A 146 1.90 -16.46 14.32
CA ILE A 146 0.81 -16.63 13.35
C ILE A 146 0.47 -18.11 13.23
N LEU A 147 -0.79 -18.48 13.44
CA LEU A 147 -1.27 -19.86 13.40
C LEU A 147 -1.98 -20.19 12.09
N SER A 148 -2.80 -19.25 11.58
CA SER A 148 -3.49 -19.37 10.27
C SER A 148 -3.86 -18.01 9.71
N ASP A 149 -4.22 -17.97 8.38
CA ASP A 149 -4.64 -16.79 7.61
C ASP A 149 -5.62 -17.18 6.48
#